data_19688a5855553c48fe893584e4f42581
#
_entry.id   19688a5855553c48fe893584e4f42581
#
_cell.length_a   1.000
_cell.length_b   1.000
_cell.length_c   1.000
_cell.angle_alpha   90.00
_cell.angle_beta   90.00
_cell.angle_gamma   90.00
#
_symmetry.space_group_name_H-M   'P 1'
#
loop_
_entity.id
_entity.type
_entity.pdbx_description
1 polymer ?
#
loop_
_entity_poly.entity_id
_entity_poly.type
_entity_poly.pdbx_seq_one_letter_code
_entity_poly.pdbx_strand_id
1 'polypeptide(L)'
;MGVLRYMKETGTTHEQLASVAVAQRKWSNKVPRAMMRDLITVDDVLNSRMICYPFHLLECCLVTDGGGALILTSAERANDFSKKPVYILGTGESVETPIVSQMYDMTYSTAFRVSSRQAFEEAGIKHKDVNHLMIYDAFAHLPIYGLEDLGFVKRGEAGAFIEEGNTSPGGKLPMDTSGGGLSYTHTGAYGMFLMQESIRQVRGEAAHQVPDVKVSFCQGVGGMFMAAGSLIFTNEPPHS
;
A
#
# COMPACT_ATOMS: atom_id res chain seq x y z
N MET A 1 -8.09 17.33 9.51
CA MET A 1 -8.76 17.16 10.83
C MET A 1 -8.68 15.72 11.32
N GLY A 2 -9.08 14.70 10.53
CA GLY A 2 -9.03 13.29 10.96
C GLY A 2 -7.65 12.82 11.38
N VAL A 3 -6.62 13.13 10.59
CA VAL A 3 -5.22 12.75 10.91
C VAL A 3 -4.72 13.37 12.21
N LEU A 4 -5.02 14.64 12.47
CA LEU A 4 -4.64 15.29 13.73
C LEU A 4 -5.33 14.65 14.94
N ARG A 5 -6.59 14.26 14.78
CA ARG A 5 -7.31 13.52 15.82
C ARG A 5 -6.68 12.15 16.03
N TYR A 6 -6.36 11.42 14.95
CA TYR A 6 -5.67 10.15 15.01
C TYR A 6 -4.34 10.27 15.76
N MET A 7 -3.49 11.24 15.38
CA MET A 7 -2.21 11.49 16.05
C MET A 7 -2.40 11.78 17.55
N LYS A 8 -3.41 12.58 17.92
CA LYS A 8 -3.72 12.86 19.34
C LYS A 8 -4.16 11.61 20.10
N GLU A 9 -4.98 10.75 19.49
CA GLU A 9 -5.52 9.54 20.13
C GLU A 9 -4.47 8.43 20.27
N THR A 10 -3.56 8.32 19.30
CA THR A 10 -2.58 7.22 19.25
C THR A 10 -1.18 7.60 19.72
N GLY A 11 -0.89 8.89 19.80
CA GLY A 11 0.46 9.39 20.09
C GLY A 11 1.39 9.35 18.86
N THR A 12 0.88 9.06 17.66
CA THR A 12 1.68 9.08 16.43
C THR A 12 2.28 10.46 16.21
N THR A 13 3.59 10.51 15.94
CA THR A 13 4.36 11.75 15.81
C THR A 13 4.47 12.22 14.35
N HIS A 14 4.96 13.45 14.14
CA HIS A 14 5.26 13.96 12.80
C HIS A 14 6.41 13.19 12.15
N GLU A 15 7.40 12.78 12.94
CA GLU A 15 8.54 11.98 12.49
C GLU A 15 8.08 10.61 11.98
N GLN A 16 7.11 10.00 12.63
CA GLN A 16 6.52 8.75 12.19
C GLN A 16 5.72 8.89 10.89
N LEU A 17 4.99 9.99 10.70
CA LEU A 17 4.39 10.31 9.40
C LEU A 17 5.46 10.49 8.32
N ALA A 18 6.51 11.26 8.60
CA ALA A 18 7.62 11.51 7.68
C ALA A 18 8.37 10.22 7.30
N SER A 19 8.48 9.27 8.24
CA SER A 19 9.13 7.97 8.03
C SER A 19 8.49 7.15 6.93
N VAL A 20 7.20 7.34 6.65
CA VAL A 20 6.52 6.72 5.50
C VAL A 20 7.17 7.15 4.19
N ALA A 21 7.33 8.46 3.97
CA ALA A 21 7.97 8.99 2.76
C ALA A 21 9.43 8.53 2.63
N VAL A 22 10.16 8.47 3.74
CA VAL A 22 11.54 7.97 3.78
C VAL A 22 11.60 6.49 3.39
N ALA A 23 10.71 5.65 3.93
CA ALA A 23 10.66 4.22 3.59
C ALA A 23 10.40 4.00 2.10
N GLN A 24 9.44 4.70 1.53
CA GLN A 24 9.11 4.61 0.11
C GLN A 24 10.22 5.17 -0.79
N ARG A 25 10.93 6.21 -0.36
CA ARG A 25 12.08 6.71 -1.10
C ARG A 25 13.25 5.73 -1.10
N LYS A 26 13.45 4.94 -0.05
CA LYS A 26 14.42 3.85 -0.03
C LYS A 26 14.10 2.77 -1.08
N TRP A 27 12.82 2.49 -1.34
CA TRP A 27 12.39 1.60 -2.40
C TRP A 27 12.57 2.22 -3.79
N SER A 28 12.05 3.43 -4.01
CA SER A 28 12.10 4.11 -5.31
C SER A 28 13.53 4.37 -5.80
N ASN A 29 14.48 4.57 -4.88
CA ASN A 29 15.90 4.70 -5.21
C ASN A 29 16.42 3.51 -6.03
N LYS A 30 15.87 2.32 -5.79
CA LYS A 30 16.24 1.06 -6.45
C LYS A 30 15.40 0.77 -7.71
N VAL A 31 14.39 1.58 -8.02
CA VAL A 31 13.46 1.38 -9.14
C VAL A 31 13.73 2.40 -10.24
N PRO A 32 14.29 1.99 -11.41
CA PRO A 32 14.71 2.93 -12.45
C PRO A 32 13.60 3.81 -13.03
N ARG A 33 12.34 3.34 -12.99
CA ARG A 33 11.16 4.06 -13.50
C ARG A 33 10.53 5.02 -12.51
N ALA A 34 10.97 5.03 -11.25
CA ALA A 34 10.43 5.92 -10.25
C ALA A 34 10.77 7.38 -10.56
N MET A 35 9.80 8.25 -10.34
CA MET A 35 9.95 9.70 -10.59
C MET A 35 10.93 10.36 -9.61
N MET A 36 10.84 9.99 -8.33
CA MET A 36 11.67 10.51 -7.25
C MET A 36 12.58 9.40 -6.71
N ARG A 37 13.89 9.56 -6.87
CA ARG A 37 14.85 8.50 -6.55
C ARG A 37 15.93 8.89 -5.55
N ASP A 38 16.11 10.17 -5.29
CA ASP A 38 17.11 10.64 -4.34
C ASP A 38 16.67 10.26 -2.91
N LEU A 39 17.59 9.70 -2.13
CA LEU A 39 17.31 9.38 -0.74
C LEU A 39 17.00 10.65 0.04
N ILE A 40 16.08 10.55 0.97
CA ILE A 40 15.67 11.64 1.88
C ILE A 40 15.72 11.18 3.33
N THR A 41 15.85 12.12 4.23
CA THR A 41 15.77 11.95 5.68
C THR A 41 14.43 12.43 6.22
N VAL A 42 14.12 12.10 7.46
CA VAL A 42 12.96 12.66 8.18
C VAL A 42 13.05 14.21 8.22
N ASP A 43 14.24 14.74 8.47
CA ASP A 43 14.45 16.19 8.49
C ASP A 43 14.18 16.85 7.14
N ASP A 44 14.56 16.20 6.02
CA ASP A 44 14.24 16.70 4.68
C ASP A 44 12.72 16.78 4.48
N VAL A 45 11.97 15.79 4.97
CA VAL A 45 10.52 15.76 4.88
C VAL A 45 9.91 16.89 5.70
N LEU A 46 10.28 16.99 6.97
CA LEU A 46 9.74 18.00 7.91
C LEU A 46 10.14 19.44 7.57
N ASN A 47 11.27 19.64 6.89
CA ASN A 47 11.69 20.95 6.39
C ASN A 47 11.17 21.28 4.99
N SER A 48 10.50 20.33 4.31
CA SER A 48 9.87 20.62 3.02
C SER A 48 8.65 21.53 3.19
N ARG A 49 8.22 22.15 2.09
CA ARG A 49 7.11 23.12 2.14
C ARG A 49 5.86 22.51 2.78
N MET A 50 5.28 23.17 3.78
CA MET A 50 3.98 22.84 4.33
C MET A 50 2.89 23.02 3.28
N ILE A 51 2.10 21.97 3.06
CA ILE A 51 0.95 21.98 2.13
C ILE A 51 -0.36 22.25 2.90
N CYS A 52 -0.64 21.41 3.88
CA CYS A 52 -1.78 21.53 4.76
C CYS A 52 -1.46 20.78 6.05
N TYR A 53 -1.38 21.48 7.17
CA TYR A 53 -0.99 20.85 8.44
C TYR A 53 -1.82 19.59 8.75
N PRO A 54 -1.18 18.43 9.07
CA PRO A 54 0.22 18.26 9.38
C PRO A 54 1.13 17.91 8.18
N PHE A 55 0.64 17.91 6.93
CA PHE A 55 1.35 17.38 5.77
C PHE A 55 2.30 18.39 5.13
N HIS A 56 3.52 17.95 4.93
CA HIS A 56 4.53 18.59 4.10
C HIS A 56 4.53 18.07 2.66
N LEU A 57 5.20 18.75 1.75
CA LEU A 57 5.21 18.42 0.32
C LEU A 57 5.63 16.96 0.05
N LEU A 58 6.65 16.47 0.76
CA LEU A 58 7.16 15.10 0.55
C LEU A 58 6.26 14.01 1.15
N GLU A 59 5.24 14.37 1.90
CA GLU A 59 4.19 13.49 2.43
C GLU A 59 2.93 13.45 1.54
N CYS A 60 2.95 14.19 0.44
CA CYS A 60 1.87 14.25 -0.55
C CYS A 60 2.29 13.52 -1.82
N CYS A 61 1.34 12.84 -2.47
CA CYS A 61 1.59 12.10 -3.68
C CYS A 61 2.07 12.97 -4.86
N LEU A 62 2.70 12.32 -5.80
CA LEU A 62 3.10 12.92 -7.07
C LEU A 62 1.87 13.27 -7.93
N VAL A 63 2.09 14.13 -8.91
CA VAL A 63 1.13 14.42 -9.98
C VAL A 63 1.74 13.95 -11.28
N THR A 64 1.26 12.83 -11.80
CA THR A 64 1.81 12.19 -13.00
C THR A 64 0.71 11.64 -13.89
N ASP A 65 1.02 11.43 -15.16
CA ASP A 65 0.20 10.67 -16.08
C ASP A 65 0.66 9.22 -16.15
N GLY A 66 -0.26 8.32 -16.45
CA GLY A 66 0.06 6.91 -16.62
C GLY A 66 -1.18 6.03 -16.66
N GLY A 67 -0.97 4.78 -17.02
CA GLY A 67 -2.01 3.77 -17.12
C GLY A 67 -1.41 2.37 -17.13
N GLY A 68 -2.28 1.38 -17.11
CA GLY A 68 -1.88 -0.02 -17.18
C GLY A 68 -2.98 -0.89 -17.75
N ALA A 69 -2.63 -2.11 -18.09
CA ALA A 69 -3.54 -3.15 -18.52
C ALA A 69 -3.18 -4.47 -17.84
N LEU A 70 -4.19 -5.24 -17.46
CA LEU A 70 -4.06 -6.59 -16.95
C LEU A 70 -4.86 -7.53 -17.85
N ILE A 71 -4.32 -8.72 -18.08
CA ILE A 71 -5.02 -9.79 -18.79
C ILE A 71 -5.37 -10.86 -17.75
N LEU A 72 -6.67 -11.11 -17.60
CA LEU A 72 -7.21 -12.13 -16.72
C LEU A 72 -7.66 -13.33 -17.57
N THR A 73 -7.43 -14.52 -17.06
CA THR A 73 -7.91 -15.78 -17.65
C THR A 73 -8.30 -16.74 -16.54
N SER A 74 -9.01 -17.81 -16.88
CA SER A 74 -9.29 -18.87 -15.90
C SER A 74 -7.99 -19.58 -15.50
N ALA A 75 -7.98 -20.15 -14.29
CA ALA A 75 -6.80 -20.85 -13.75
C ALA A 75 -6.37 -22.03 -14.65
N GLU A 76 -7.32 -22.75 -15.26
CA GLU A 76 -7.06 -23.88 -16.16
C GLU A 76 -6.26 -23.44 -17.41
N ARG A 77 -6.52 -22.23 -17.88
CA ARG A 77 -5.85 -21.65 -19.06
C ARG A 77 -4.57 -20.87 -18.75
N ALA A 78 -4.26 -20.67 -17.48
CA ALA A 78 -3.12 -19.85 -17.08
C ALA A 78 -1.80 -20.36 -17.67
N ASN A 79 -1.65 -21.67 -17.83
CA ASN A 79 -0.45 -22.31 -18.40
C ASN A 79 -0.38 -22.23 -19.95
N ASP A 80 -1.42 -21.76 -20.63
CA ASP A 80 -1.39 -21.51 -22.10
C ASP A 80 -0.53 -20.28 -22.44
N PHE A 81 -0.17 -19.48 -21.44
CA PHE A 81 0.57 -18.25 -21.62
C PHE A 81 2.05 -18.42 -21.25
N SER A 82 2.92 -17.67 -21.93
CA SER A 82 4.38 -17.75 -21.75
C SER A 82 4.87 -17.19 -20.40
N LYS A 83 4.07 -16.34 -19.76
CA LYS A 83 4.41 -15.75 -18.47
C LYS A 83 3.98 -16.66 -17.31
N LYS A 84 4.83 -16.76 -16.28
CA LYS A 84 4.46 -17.45 -15.04
C LYS A 84 3.14 -16.90 -14.50
N PRO A 85 2.14 -17.74 -14.26
CA PRO A 85 0.85 -17.28 -13.76
C PRO A 85 0.98 -16.65 -12.36
N VAL A 86 0.10 -15.69 -12.08
CA VAL A 86 -0.16 -15.16 -10.75
C VAL A 86 -1.65 -15.30 -10.50
N TYR A 87 -1.99 -15.94 -9.40
CA TYR A 87 -3.38 -16.24 -9.06
C TYR A 87 -3.93 -15.18 -8.09
N ILE A 88 -5.20 -14.88 -8.22
CA ILE A 88 -5.97 -14.11 -7.24
C ILE A 88 -6.57 -15.12 -6.27
N LEU A 89 -6.15 -15.07 -5.02
CA LEU A 89 -6.64 -15.94 -3.96
C LEU A 89 -7.89 -15.40 -3.29
N GLY A 90 -7.99 -14.08 -3.16
CA GLY A 90 -9.10 -13.44 -2.48
C GLY A 90 -9.28 -12.01 -2.90
N THR A 91 -10.53 -11.57 -2.85
CA THR A 91 -10.97 -10.25 -3.23
C THR A 91 -11.85 -9.66 -2.13
N GLY A 92 -11.88 -8.35 -2.03
CA GLY A 92 -12.80 -7.68 -1.12
C GLY A 92 -13.00 -6.24 -1.54
N GLU A 93 -14.21 -5.74 -1.40
CA GLU A 93 -14.54 -4.36 -1.69
C GLU A 93 -15.54 -3.80 -0.69
N SER A 94 -15.45 -2.52 -0.42
CA SER A 94 -16.38 -1.84 0.46
C SER A 94 -16.41 -0.35 0.18
N VAL A 95 -17.61 0.22 0.35
CA VAL A 95 -17.83 1.67 0.38
C VAL A 95 -18.56 1.99 1.67
N GLU A 96 -17.96 2.84 2.51
CA GLU A 96 -18.56 3.25 3.79
C GLU A 96 -19.65 4.31 3.59
N THR A 97 -19.32 5.34 2.82
CA THR A 97 -20.21 6.50 2.57
C THR A 97 -19.97 7.07 1.18
N PRO A 98 -20.93 7.84 0.62
CA PRO A 98 -20.73 8.51 -0.66
C PRO A 98 -19.67 9.61 -0.64
N ILE A 99 -19.47 10.27 0.50
CA ILE A 99 -18.52 11.37 0.68
C ILE A 99 -17.86 11.31 2.05
N VAL A 100 -16.60 11.70 2.10
CA VAL A 100 -15.74 11.61 3.31
C VAL A 100 -16.32 12.35 4.52
N SER A 101 -17.03 13.45 4.31
CA SER A 101 -17.65 14.23 5.39
C SER A 101 -18.80 13.51 6.11
N GLN A 102 -19.28 12.39 5.56
CA GLN A 102 -20.31 11.54 6.16
C GLN A 102 -19.75 10.33 6.89
N MET A 103 -18.44 10.12 6.87
CA MET A 103 -17.82 9.05 7.63
C MET A 103 -18.11 9.22 9.13
N TYR A 104 -18.40 8.11 9.79
CA TYR A 104 -18.63 8.10 11.25
C TYR A 104 -17.39 8.55 12.01
N ASP A 105 -16.23 8.09 11.59
CA ASP A 105 -14.94 8.47 12.16
C ASP A 105 -13.88 8.57 11.05
N MET A 106 -13.12 9.65 11.03
CA MET A 106 -12.06 9.89 10.04
C MET A 106 -10.68 9.44 10.55
N THR A 107 -10.59 8.80 11.71
CA THR A 107 -9.33 8.29 12.28
C THR A 107 -9.06 6.85 11.90
N TYR A 108 -9.95 6.22 11.16
CA TYR A 108 -9.85 4.88 10.58
C TYR A 108 -10.76 4.75 9.36
N SER A 109 -10.64 3.66 8.62
CA SER A 109 -11.51 3.34 7.48
C SER A 109 -12.26 2.02 7.72
N THR A 110 -13.58 2.10 7.85
CA THR A 110 -14.43 0.91 7.86
C THR A 110 -14.32 0.14 6.55
N ALA A 111 -14.18 0.86 5.42
CA ALA A 111 -14.03 0.23 4.11
C ALA A 111 -12.76 -0.64 4.03
N PHE A 112 -11.63 -0.20 4.61
CA PHE A 112 -10.40 -1.00 4.66
C PHE A 112 -10.62 -2.30 5.46
N ARG A 113 -11.23 -2.18 6.64
CA ARG A 113 -11.50 -3.33 7.52
C ARG A 113 -12.40 -4.36 6.86
N VAL A 114 -13.46 -3.90 6.18
CA VAL A 114 -14.42 -4.79 5.51
C VAL A 114 -13.78 -5.46 4.30
N SER A 115 -13.13 -4.70 3.41
CA SER A 115 -12.51 -5.25 2.21
C SER A 115 -11.37 -6.24 2.53
N SER A 116 -10.55 -5.92 3.54
CA SER A 116 -9.50 -6.84 4.01
C SER A 116 -10.07 -8.14 4.53
N ARG A 117 -11.07 -8.06 5.42
CA ARG A 117 -11.72 -9.25 5.98
C ARG A 117 -12.28 -10.15 4.89
N GLN A 118 -13.01 -9.59 3.92
CA GLN A 118 -13.56 -10.35 2.78
C GLN A 118 -12.45 -11.05 1.99
N ALA A 119 -11.38 -10.33 1.65
CA ALA A 119 -10.26 -10.89 0.90
C ALA A 119 -9.56 -12.05 1.65
N PHE A 120 -9.34 -11.92 2.96
CA PHE A 120 -8.76 -12.99 3.77
C PHE A 120 -9.69 -14.18 3.98
N GLU A 121 -10.99 -13.94 4.17
CA GLU A 121 -12.00 -14.99 4.28
C GLU A 121 -12.09 -15.81 2.98
N GLU A 122 -12.12 -15.16 1.82
CA GLU A 122 -12.14 -15.82 0.51
C GLU A 122 -10.83 -16.56 0.25
N ALA A 123 -9.69 -15.96 0.55
CA ALA A 123 -8.37 -16.58 0.36
C ALA A 123 -8.11 -17.77 1.29
N GLY A 124 -8.79 -17.88 2.42
CA GLY A 124 -8.56 -18.92 3.43
C GLY A 124 -7.20 -18.86 4.12
N ILE A 125 -6.53 -17.72 4.11
CA ILE A 125 -5.20 -17.50 4.71
C ILE A 125 -5.24 -16.49 5.85
N LYS A 126 -4.11 -16.30 6.52
CA LYS A 126 -3.97 -15.34 7.62
C LYS A 126 -2.95 -14.24 7.27
N HIS A 127 -3.00 -13.10 7.94
CA HIS A 127 -2.08 -11.97 7.77
C HIS A 127 -0.59 -12.40 7.82
N LYS A 128 -0.23 -13.35 8.68
CA LYS A 128 1.14 -13.88 8.81
C LYS A 128 1.66 -14.61 7.56
N ASP A 129 0.75 -15.02 6.68
CA ASP A 129 1.08 -15.74 5.44
C ASP A 129 1.40 -14.76 4.31
N VAL A 130 1.10 -13.48 4.50
CA VAL A 130 1.43 -12.39 3.57
C VAL A 130 2.86 -11.92 3.84
N ASN A 131 3.68 -11.86 2.79
CA ASN A 131 5.08 -11.44 2.88
C ASN A 131 5.45 -10.25 1.99
N HIS A 132 4.46 -9.61 1.39
CA HIS A 132 4.61 -8.38 0.61
C HIS A 132 3.31 -7.57 0.61
N LEU A 133 3.41 -6.25 0.73
CA LEU A 133 2.28 -5.33 0.74
C LEU A 133 2.41 -4.26 -0.34
N MET A 134 1.27 -3.93 -0.95
CA MET A 134 1.07 -2.70 -1.71
C MET A 134 -0.15 -1.98 -1.16
N ILE A 135 0.08 -0.91 -0.42
CA ILE A 135 -0.97 -0.10 0.23
C ILE A 135 -1.00 1.29 -0.42
N TYR A 136 -2.18 1.75 -0.78
CA TYR A 136 -2.35 3.04 -1.44
C TYR A 136 -1.88 4.21 -0.56
N ASP A 137 -1.03 5.07 -1.11
CA ASP A 137 -0.31 6.12 -0.40
C ASP A 137 -0.43 7.51 -1.07
N ALA A 138 -1.65 7.99 -1.29
CA ALA A 138 -1.84 9.38 -1.74
C ALA A 138 -1.28 10.41 -0.75
N PHE A 139 -1.23 10.07 0.53
CA PHE A 139 -0.63 10.85 1.62
C PHE A 139 -0.01 9.91 2.64
N ALA A 140 1.01 10.37 3.36
CA ALA A 140 1.77 9.56 4.31
C ALA A 140 0.92 8.87 5.41
N HIS A 141 -0.25 9.38 5.76
CA HIS A 141 -1.12 8.74 6.75
C HIS A 141 -1.82 7.47 6.22
N LEU A 142 -2.03 7.34 4.90
CA LEU A 142 -2.78 6.20 4.34
C LEU A 142 -2.08 4.85 4.56
N PRO A 143 -0.75 4.70 4.38
CA PRO A 143 -0.05 3.48 4.77
C PRO A 143 -0.15 3.15 6.27
N ILE A 144 -0.18 4.17 7.13
CA ILE A 144 -0.38 4.00 8.58
C ILE A 144 -1.78 3.43 8.85
N TYR A 145 -2.83 4.07 8.33
CA TYR A 145 -4.20 3.58 8.43
C TYR A 145 -4.35 2.20 7.79
N GLY A 146 -3.70 2.00 6.62
CA GLY A 146 -3.73 0.72 5.93
C GLY A 146 -3.15 -0.41 6.78
N LEU A 147 -1.96 -0.27 7.34
CA LEU A 147 -1.36 -1.30 8.19
C LEU A 147 -2.26 -1.69 9.38
N GLU A 148 -2.95 -0.72 9.98
CA GLU A 148 -3.82 -0.93 11.13
C GLU A 148 -5.19 -1.49 10.73
N ASP A 149 -5.88 -0.81 9.80
CA ASP A 149 -7.25 -1.15 9.44
C ASP A 149 -7.36 -2.40 8.56
N LEU A 150 -6.30 -2.74 7.81
CA LEU A 150 -6.21 -4.01 7.10
C LEU A 150 -5.80 -5.17 8.03
N GLY A 151 -5.37 -4.88 9.27
CA GLY A 151 -5.12 -5.86 10.32
C GLY A 151 -3.69 -6.38 10.44
N PHE A 152 -2.69 -5.73 9.82
CA PHE A 152 -1.29 -6.16 9.88
C PHE A 152 -0.60 -5.75 11.19
N VAL A 153 -0.96 -4.60 11.76
CA VAL A 153 -0.50 -4.12 13.07
C VAL A 153 -1.67 -3.60 13.87
N LYS A 154 -1.50 -3.43 15.18
CA LYS A 154 -2.55 -2.88 16.03
C LYS A 154 -2.63 -1.37 15.90
N ARG A 155 -3.81 -0.81 16.26
CA ARG A 155 -4.02 0.63 16.27
C ARG A 155 -2.98 1.35 17.13
N GLY A 156 -2.36 2.38 16.54
CA GLY A 156 -1.31 3.20 17.14
C GLY A 156 0.11 2.64 17.02
N GLU A 157 0.28 1.44 16.43
CA GLU A 157 1.60 0.82 16.29
C GLU A 157 2.25 1.05 14.90
N ALA A 158 1.45 1.43 13.89
CA ALA A 158 1.95 1.48 12.50
C ALA A 158 3.05 2.52 12.29
N GLY A 159 2.95 3.68 12.94
CA GLY A 159 3.97 4.73 12.83
C GLY A 159 5.35 4.24 13.30
N ALA A 160 5.42 3.65 14.50
CA ALA A 160 6.65 3.07 15.05
C ALA A 160 7.14 1.88 14.20
N PHE A 161 6.23 1.02 13.73
CA PHE A 161 6.56 -0.12 12.87
C PHE A 161 7.28 0.32 11.58
N ILE A 162 6.83 1.41 10.95
CA ILE A 162 7.45 1.97 9.75
C ILE A 162 8.80 2.63 10.09
N GLU A 163 8.84 3.42 11.16
CA GLU A 163 10.05 4.13 11.63
C GLU A 163 11.19 3.17 11.95
N GLU A 164 10.90 2.01 12.54
CA GLU A 164 11.85 0.93 12.79
C GLU A 164 12.38 0.26 11.50
N GLY A 165 11.87 0.64 10.33
CA GLY A 165 12.29 0.11 9.04
C GLY A 165 11.66 -1.22 8.64
N ASN A 166 10.62 -1.67 9.34
CA ASN A 166 9.98 -2.96 9.04
C ASN A 166 9.33 -3.02 7.65
N THR A 167 8.99 -1.87 7.06
CA THR A 167 8.42 -1.76 5.70
C THR A 167 9.45 -1.43 4.63
N SER A 168 10.68 -1.10 5.02
CA SER A 168 11.79 -0.70 4.14
C SER A 168 12.49 -1.92 3.53
N PRO A 169 13.42 -1.73 2.56
CA PRO A 169 14.24 -2.81 2.03
C PRO A 169 14.96 -3.58 3.13
N GLY A 170 14.74 -4.91 3.19
CA GLY A 170 15.27 -5.79 4.24
C GLY A 170 14.43 -5.84 5.52
N GLY A 171 13.34 -5.11 5.60
CA GLY A 171 12.40 -5.15 6.72
C GLY A 171 11.52 -6.41 6.74
N LYS A 172 10.78 -6.59 7.83
CA LYS A 172 9.97 -7.80 8.10
C LYS A 172 8.76 -7.94 7.17
N LEU A 173 8.19 -6.81 6.72
CA LEU A 173 6.99 -6.75 5.88
C LEU A 173 7.18 -5.67 4.81
N PRO A 174 7.93 -5.95 3.73
CA PRO A 174 8.18 -5.03 2.65
C PRO A 174 6.88 -4.43 2.09
N MET A 175 6.82 -3.10 2.03
CA MET A 175 5.62 -2.39 1.61
C MET A 175 5.95 -1.32 0.56
N ASP A 176 5.08 -1.18 -0.44
CA ASP A 176 5.18 -0.17 -1.52
C ASP A 176 6.52 -0.19 -2.24
N THR A 177 6.93 -1.39 -2.63
CA THR A 177 8.27 -1.71 -3.14
C THR A 177 8.64 -1.06 -4.47
N SER A 178 7.68 -0.44 -5.16
CA SER A 178 7.94 0.46 -6.29
C SER A 178 8.35 1.88 -5.86
N GLY A 179 8.05 2.26 -4.63
CA GLY A 179 8.19 3.62 -4.09
C GLY A 179 6.86 4.35 -3.91
N GLY A 180 5.75 3.67 -4.20
CA GLY A 180 4.42 4.18 -3.90
C GLY A 180 3.99 5.41 -4.72
N GLY A 181 2.88 5.99 -4.34
CA GLY A 181 2.37 7.25 -4.87
C GLY A 181 3.20 8.46 -4.45
N LEU A 182 3.96 8.33 -3.35
CA LEU A 182 4.82 9.40 -2.85
C LEU A 182 6.14 9.52 -3.64
N SER A 183 6.59 8.45 -4.34
CA SER A 183 7.90 8.46 -5.00
C SER A 183 7.97 7.82 -6.38
N TYR A 184 7.10 6.84 -6.66
CA TYR A 184 7.12 6.16 -7.97
C TYR A 184 6.28 6.91 -9.01
N THR A 185 4.96 6.96 -8.82
CA THR A 185 3.99 7.62 -9.68
C THR A 185 2.65 7.72 -8.97
N HIS A 186 1.86 8.75 -9.27
CA HIS A 186 0.48 8.81 -8.79
C HIS A 186 -0.43 9.40 -9.86
N THR A 187 -1.23 8.53 -10.47
CA THR A 187 -2.20 8.84 -11.52
C THR A 187 -3.63 8.70 -10.98
N GLY A 188 -4.62 9.06 -11.77
CA GLY A 188 -6.03 8.86 -11.40
C GLY A 188 -6.45 7.40 -11.20
N ALA A 189 -5.68 6.43 -11.72
CA ALA A 189 -5.91 4.99 -11.57
C ALA A 189 -4.73 4.31 -10.86
N TYR A 190 -4.21 4.91 -9.78
CA TYR A 190 -2.99 4.45 -9.11
C TYR A 190 -3.11 3.00 -8.58
N GLY A 191 -4.30 2.52 -8.22
CA GLY A 191 -4.52 1.11 -7.86
C GLY A 191 -4.01 0.10 -8.89
N MET A 192 -4.00 0.47 -10.18
CA MET A 192 -3.42 -0.36 -11.24
C MET A 192 -1.92 -0.58 -11.05
N PHE A 193 -1.18 0.43 -10.58
CA PHE A 193 0.27 0.31 -10.35
C PHE A 193 0.59 -0.53 -9.13
N LEU A 194 -0.28 -0.49 -8.09
CA LEU A 194 -0.19 -1.37 -6.93
C LEU A 194 -0.34 -2.85 -7.35
N MET A 195 -1.35 -3.15 -8.17
CA MET A 195 -1.55 -4.49 -8.73
C MET A 195 -0.37 -4.93 -9.60
N GLN A 196 0.13 -4.06 -10.48
CA GLN A 196 1.28 -4.37 -11.33
C GLN A 196 2.53 -4.72 -10.51
N GLU A 197 2.82 -3.96 -9.47
CA GLU A 197 3.98 -4.25 -8.61
C GLU A 197 3.77 -5.53 -7.81
N SER A 198 2.59 -5.74 -7.21
CA SER A 198 2.25 -7.01 -6.54
C SER A 198 2.46 -8.21 -7.45
N ILE A 199 1.97 -8.15 -8.69
CA ILE A 199 2.12 -9.22 -9.68
C ILE A 199 3.59 -9.44 -10.05
N ARG A 200 4.38 -8.35 -10.24
CA ARG A 200 5.81 -8.46 -10.55
C ARG A 200 6.59 -9.10 -9.42
N GLN A 201 6.32 -8.72 -8.19
CA GLN A 201 6.96 -9.29 -7.00
C GLN A 201 6.66 -10.79 -6.86
N VAL A 202 5.38 -11.17 -6.95
CA VAL A 202 4.96 -12.58 -6.87
C VAL A 202 5.52 -13.41 -8.03
N ARG A 203 5.67 -12.81 -9.21
CA ARG A 203 6.21 -13.46 -10.40
C ARG A 203 7.75 -13.56 -10.41
N GLY A 204 8.43 -12.77 -9.61
CA GLY A 204 9.89 -12.66 -9.61
C GLY A 204 10.45 -11.76 -10.72
N GLU A 205 9.67 -10.78 -11.20
CA GLU A 205 9.99 -9.87 -12.30
C GLU A 205 10.07 -8.39 -11.88
N ALA A 206 10.08 -8.09 -10.58
CA ALA A 206 10.13 -6.73 -10.09
C ALA A 206 11.49 -6.07 -10.37
N ALA A 207 11.49 -4.75 -10.56
CA ALA A 207 12.71 -3.98 -10.79
C ALA A 207 13.69 -4.07 -9.61
N HIS A 208 13.14 -4.15 -8.40
CA HIS A 208 13.87 -4.52 -7.19
C HIS A 208 13.08 -5.62 -6.49
N GLN A 209 13.56 -6.85 -6.64
CA GLN A 209 12.87 -8.04 -6.15
C GLN A 209 13.07 -8.21 -4.65
N VAL A 210 11.95 -8.35 -3.91
CA VAL A 210 11.96 -8.85 -2.54
C VAL A 210 12.17 -10.37 -2.58
N PRO A 211 13.08 -10.92 -1.77
CA PRO A 211 13.29 -12.37 -1.72
C PRO A 211 12.01 -13.11 -1.33
N ASP A 212 11.78 -14.25 -1.97
CA ASP A 212 10.78 -15.27 -1.61
C ASP A 212 9.33 -14.76 -1.47
N VAL A 213 8.94 -13.77 -2.27
CA VAL A 213 7.54 -13.30 -2.28
C VAL A 213 6.63 -14.38 -2.85
N LYS A 214 5.77 -14.94 -2.01
CA LYS A 214 4.76 -15.92 -2.37
C LYS A 214 3.36 -15.35 -2.36
N VAL A 215 3.05 -14.51 -1.37
CA VAL A 215 1.75 -13.90 -1.17
C VAL A 215 1.90 -12.39 -1.04
N SER A 216 1.23 -11.66 -1.92
CA SER A 216 1.16 -10.20 -1.90
C SER A 216 -0.26 -9.74 -1.63
N PHE A 217 -0.44 -8.89 -0.63
CA PHE A 217 -1.69 -8.19 -0.38
C PHE A 217 -1.62 -6.81 -1.05
N CYS A 218 -2.65 -6.47 -1.81
CA CYS A 218 -2.76 -5.22 -2.55
C CYS A 218 -4.05 -4.50 -2.18
N GLN A 219 -3.97 -3.21 -1.79
CA GLN A 219 -5.13 -2.44 -1.39
C GLN A 219 -5.19 -1.12 -2.16
N GLY A 220 -6.30 -0.89 -2.84
CA GLY A 220 -6.64 0.37 -3.49
C GLY A 220 -7.63 1.20 -2.67
N VAL A 221 -7.54 2.53 -2.82
CA VAL A 221 -8.38 3.50 -2.11
C VAL A 221 -9.22 4.29 -3.10
N GLY A 222 -10.47 4.54 -2.74
CA GLY A 222 -11.34 5.48 -3.41
C GLY A 222 -11.85 6.56 -2.46
N GLY A 223 -12.07 7.77 -3.00
CA GLY A 223 -12.77 8.84 -2.29
C GLY A 223 -12.21 9.23 -0.93
N MET A 224 -10.89 9.36 -0.79
CA MET A 224 -10.24 9.72 0.48
C MET A 224 -10.53 8.72 1.61
N PHE A 225 -10.19 7.43 1.39
CA PHE A 225 -10.30 6.28 2.32
C PHE A 225 -11.73 5.88 2.76
N MET A 226 -12.77 6.40 2.15
CA MET A 226 -14.15 5.94 2.38
C MET A 226 -14.53 4.71 1.55
N ALA A 227 -13.75 4.36 0.54
CA ALA A 227 -13.91 3.17 -0.28
C ALA A 227 -12.58 2.42 -0.41
N ALA A 228 -12.63 1.11 -0.52
CA ALA A 228 -11.46 0.26 -0.67
C ALA A 228 -11.75 -0.97 -1.53
N GLY A 229 -10.73 -1.38 -2.30
CA GLY A 229 -10.63 -2.70 -2.90
C GLY A 229 -9.38 -3.40 -2.40
N SER A 230 -9.49 -4.66 -2.02
CA SER A 230 -8.38 -5.50 -1.55
C SER A 230 -8.25 -6.73 -2.42
N LEU A 231 -7.02 -7.10 -2.80
CA LEU A 231 -6.68 -8.28 -3.57
C LEU A 231 -5.54 -9.03 -2.91
N ILE A 232 -5.60 -10.36 -2.94
CA ILE A 232 -4.51 -11.22 -2.50
C ILE A 232 -3.99 -12.00 -3.69
N PHE A 233 -2.72 -11.82 -4.01
CA PHE A 233 -2.04 -12.50 -5.12
C PHE A 233 -1.08 -13.56 -4.61
N THR A 234 -0.97 -14.67 -5.37
CA THR A 234 -0.01 -15.75 -5.09
C THR A 234 0.57 -16.34 -6.37
N ASN A 235 1.72 -17.00 -6.25
CA ASN A 235 2.32 -17.82 -7.31
C ASN A 235 1.95 -19.30 -7.23
N GLU A 236 1.19 -19.70 -6.24
CA GLU A 236 0.71 -21.07 -6.06
C GLU A 236 -0.77 -21.18 -6.50
N PRO A 237 -1.15 -22.21 -7.28
CA PRO A 237 -2.55 -22.37 -7.67
C PRO A 237 -3.42 -22.52 -6.43
N PRO A 238 -4.65 -21.96 -6.43
CA PRO A 238 -5.57 -22.16 -5.34
C PRO A 238 -5.86 -23.65 -5.16
N HIS A 239 -5.94 -24.08 -3.92
CA HIS A 239 -6.33 -25.46 -3.60
C HIS A 239 -7.79 -25.66 -4.04
N SER A 240 -8.03 -26.67 -4.91
CA SER A 240 -9.37 -27.11 -5.34
C SER A 240 -10.16 -27.70 -4.18
#